data_3c6b14235376153ceda87bdf3bc4faa2
#
_entry.id   3c6b14235376153ceda87bdf3bc4faa2
#
_cell.length_a   1.000
_cell.length_b   1.000
_cell.length_c   1.000
_cell.angle_alpha   90.00
_cell.angle_beta   90.00
_cell.angle_gamma   90.00
#
_symmetry.space_group_name_H-M   'P 1'
#
loop_
_entity.id
_entity.type
_entity.pdbx_description
1 polymer ?
#
loop_
_entity_poly.entity_id
_entity_poly.type
_entity_poly.pdbx_seq_one_letter_code
_entity_poly.pdbx_strand_id
1 'polypeptide(L)'
;IPHPRPGQENDMTQAQTATTVQPDAIPVAAPVSQRWRVADVVALFELPFNDLIFRAQQVHREHFDANAVQLSTLLSIKTGGCEEDCGYCSQSSHHDTGLKAEKLMDVDAVLDAARAAKANGASRFCMGAAWRNPKERHMPALTEMVRGVKELGLETCMTLGMLEDEQAQELASAGLDYYNHNLDTSPEFYGQVISTRTYQDRLDTLDRVRDAGINVCCGGIIGMGESRRERAGLISQLANLNPYPDSVPINNLVAIEGTPLEGTAPLDPFEFVRTIAVARITMPKAVVRLSAGREQLDDGLQAMCFLAGANSMFYGDQLLTTSNPQSQKDRALFERLGIRSSDADAMTANA
;
A
#
# COMPACT_ATOMS: atom_id res chain seq x y z
N ILE A 1 14.76 32.63 -80.11
CA ILE A 1 15.42 32.03 -81.28
C ILE A 1 16.92 32.20 -81.09
N PRO A 2 17.84 31.19 -81.24
CA PRO A 2 17.67 29.75 -81.37
C PRO A 2 18.52 28.93 -80.37
N HIS A 3 18.21 27.63 -80.33
CA HIS A 3 19.10 26.58 -79.84
C HIS A 3 20.35 26.46 -80.70
N PRO A 4 21.45 25.79 -80.21
CA PRO A 4 21.60 24.35 -80.46
C PRO A 4 22.29 23.52 -79.33
N ARG A 5 22.09 22.25 -79.46
CA ARG A 5 22.57 20.98 -78.90
C ARG A 5 24.09 20.73 -79.09
N PRO A 6 24.56 19.48 -78.82
CA PRO A 6 24.72 18.66 -77.60
C PRO A 6 26.15 18.09 -77.46
N GLY A 7 26.38 17.28 -76.43
CA GLY A 7 27.45 16.24 -76.49
C GLY A 7 28.55 16.37 -75.43
N GLN A 8 28.62 15.53 -74.45
CA GLN A 8 29.43 14.33 -74.39
C GLN A 8 29.35 13.69 -73.04
N GLU A 9 29.07 12.41 -73.05
CA GLU A 9 29.19 11.45 -71.95
C GLU A 9 30.64 11.40 -71.46
N ASN A 10 30.82 11.25 -70.12
CA ASN A 10 31.90 10.44 -69.59
C ASN A 10 31.45 9.77 -68.28
N ASP A 11 31.34 8.50 -68.50
CA ASP A 11 31.16 7.47 -67.45
C ASP A 11 32.42 7.35 -66.60
N MET A 12 32.25 7.41 -65.27
CA MET A 12 33.13 6.72 -64.31
C MET A 12 32.38 6.41 -63.02
N THR A 13 31.82 5.24 -63.05
CA THR A 13 31.34 4.52 -61.88
C THR A 13 32.49 4.26 -60.90
N GLN A 14 32.46 4.85 -59.71
CA GLN A 14 33.14 4.32 -58.53
C GLN A 14 32.17 4.23 -57.37
N ALA A 15 31.73 3.02 -57.11
CA ALA A 15 30.98 2.63 -55.94
C ALA A 15 31.89 2.77 -54.68
N GLN A 16 31.67 3.78 -53.88
CA GLN A 16 32.20 3.82 -52.53
C GLN A 16 31.19 3.12 -51.59
N THR A 17 31.56 1.93 -51.16
CA THR A 17 30.88 1.21 -50.05
C THR A 17 31.04 2.02 -48.77
N ALA A 18 30.00 2.73 -48.38
CA ALA A 18 29.90 3.35 -47.06
C ALA A 18 29.70 2.24 -46.01
N THR A 19 30.75 1.95 -45.25
CA THR A 19 30.70 1.12 -44.06
C THR A 19 29.91 1.89 -43.00
N THR A 20 28.64 1.52 -42.76
CA THR A 20 27.85 2.02 -41.67
C THR A 20 28.41 1.46 -40.35
N VAL A 21 29.19 2.25 -39.66
CA VAL A 21 29.57 1.99 -38.27
C VAL A 21 28.29 2.20 -37.44
N GLN A 22 27.68 1.11 -36.95
CA GLN A 22 26.66 1.18 -35.92
C GLN A 22 27.35 1.73 -34.66
N PRO A 23 26.83 2.80 -34.02
CA PRO A 23 27.33 3.21 -32.71
C PRO A 23 27.04 2.08 -31.73
N ASP A 24 28.08 1.60 -31.06
CA ASP A 24 27.96 0.67 -29.95
C ASP A 24 26.94 1.23 -28.95
N ALA A 25 25.91 0.43 -28.67
CA ALA A 25 24.93 0.77 -27.66
C ALA A 25 25.65 0.90 -26.31
N ILE A 26 25.75 2.14 -25.83
CA ILE A 26 26.23 2.42 -24.47
C ILE A 26 25.31 1.62 -23.52
N PRO A 27 25.85 0.70 -22.70
CA PRO A 27 25.02 -0.01 -21.75
C PRO A 27 24.38 1.02 -20.82
N VAL A 28 23.07 1.17 -20.91
CA VAL A 28 22.29 1.96 -19.93
C VAL A 28 22.47 1.23 -18.62
N ALA A 29 23.31 1.78 -17.74
CA ALA A 29 23.44 1.31 -16.38
C ALA A 29 22.04 1.30 -15.76
N ALA A 30 21.63 0.13 -15.20
CA ALA A 30 20.39 0.04 -14.46
C ALA A 30 20.33 1.21 -13.46
N PRO A 31 19.21 1.92 -13.33
CA PRO A 31 19.14 3.07 -12.45
C PRO A 31 19.50 2.58 -11.04
N VAL A 32 20.58 3.12 -10.49
CA VAL A 32 20.90 2.98 -9.06
C VAL A 32 19.66 3.48 -8.34
N SER A 33 18.97 2.62 -7.58
CA SER A 33 17.77 3.00 -6.85
C SER A 33 18.13 4.21 -5.99
N GLN A 34 17.56 5.36 -6.33
CA GLN A 34 17.89 6.61 -5.66
C GLN A 34 17.39 6.50 -4.22
N ARG A 35 18.33 6.41 -3.28
CA ARG A 35 17.97 6.32 -1.87
C ARG A 35 17.39 7.65 -1.41
N TRP A 36 16.15 7.61 -0.91
CA TRP A 36 15.46 8.77 -0.40
C TRP A 36 16.00 9.17 0.97
N ARG A 37 16.67 10.33 1.09
CA ARG A 37 17.02 10.88 2.39
C ARG A 37 15.80 11.56 3.02
N VAL A 38 15.69 11.56 4.35
CA VAL A 38 14.57 12.24 5.04
C VAL A 38 14.44 13.70 4.60
N ALA A 39 15.56 14.41 4.39
CA ALA A 39 15.56 15.79 3.92
C ALA A 39 14.93 15.96 2.53
N ASP A 40 15.16 15.00 1.61
CA ASP A 40 14.58 15.04 0.26
C ASP A 40 13.06 14.81 0.32
N VAL A 41 12.61 13.93 1.23
CA VAL A 41 11.19 13.68 1.46
C VAL A 41 10.52 14.88 2.15
N VAL A 42 11.18 15.52 3.12
CA VAL A 42 10.69 16.78 3.72
C VAL A 42 10.52 17.86 2.65
N ALA A 43 11.47 18.01 1.73
CA ALA A 43 11.36 18.97 0.63
C ALA A 43 10.14 18.73 -0.28
N LEU A 44 9.72 17.45 -0.45
CA LEU A 44 8.46 17.14 -1.14
C LEU A 44 7.24 17.62 -0.34
N PHE A 45 7.22 17.39 0.98
CA PHE A 45 6.13 17.88 1.84
C PHE A 45 6.03 19.42 1.86
N GLU A 46 7.13 20.13 1.62
CA GLU A 46 7.20 21.60 1.62
C GLU A 46 6.81 22.24 0.28
N LEU A 47 6.68 21.45 -0.79
CA LEU A 47 6.22 21.97 -2.07
C LEU A 47 4.87 22.71 -1.92
N PRO A 48 4.62 23.76 -2.72
CA PRO A 48 3.27 24.29 -2.87
C PRO A 48 2.30 23.16 -3.19
N PHE A 49 1.11 23.20 -2.59
CA PHE A 49 0.17 22.05 -2.65
C PHE A 49 -0.15 21.61 -4.08
N ASN A 50 -0.44 22.59 -4.97
CA ASN A 50 -0.77 22.29 -6.36
C ASN A 50 0.39 21.63 -7.11
N ASP A 51 1.63 22.05 -6.86
CA ASP A 51 2.83 21.50 -7.51
C ASP A 51 3.07 20.06 -7.03
N LEU A 52 2.89 19.80 -5.74
CA LEU A 52 2.98 18.46 -5.17
C LEU A 52 1.94 17.50 -5.79
N ILE A 53 0.68 17.93 -5.83
CA ILE A 53 -0.41 17.08 -6.37
C ILE A 53 -0.22 16.84 -7.87
N PHE A 54 0.16 17.86 -8.63
CA PHE A 54 0.45 17.72 -10.05
C PHE A 54 1.56 16.70 -10.30
N ARG A 55 2.67 16.80 -9.56
CA ARG A 55 3.79 15.87 -9.66
C ARG A 55 3.37 14.43 -9.29
N ALA A 56 2.61 14.25 -8.23
CA ALA A 56 2.10 12.96 -7.82
C ALA A 56 1.17 12.35 -8.88
N GLN A 57 0.31 13.17 -9.48
CA GLN A 57 -0.61 12.73 -10.53
C GLN A 57 0.12 12.32 -11.82
N GLN A 58 1.22 13.01 -12.18
CA GLN A 58 2.07 12.61 -13.30
C GLN A 58 2.65 11.21 -13.05
N VAL A 59 3.32 11.01 -11.89
CA VAL A 59 3.87 9.69 -11.51
C VAL A 59 2.78 8.62 -11.47
N HIS A 60 1.61 8.92 -10.95
CA HIS A 60 0.50 7.97 -10.91
C HIS A 60 0.13 7.49 -12.31
N ARG A 61 -0.07 8.42 -13.27
CA ARG A 61 -0.49 8.11 -14.64
C ARG A 61 0.58 7.39 -15.47
N GLU A 62 1.83 7.47 -15.08
CA GLU A 62 2.93 6.71 -15.72
C GLU A 62 2.85 5.21 -15.41
N HIS A 63 2.23 4.84 -14.27
CA HIS A 63 2.25 3.48 -13.77
C HIS A 63 0.87 2.83 -13.61
N PHE A 64 -0.19 3.64 -13.51
CA PHE A 64 -1.56 3.15 -13.24
C PHE A 64 -2.60 3.89 -14.06
N ASP A 65 -3.75 3.26 -14.24
CA ASP A 65 -4.97 3.97 -14.63
C ASP A 65 -5.46 4.83 -13.45
N ALA A 66 -5.38 6.14 -13.62
CA ALA A 66 -5.74 7.10 -12.57
C ALA A 66 -7.24 7.12 -12.22
N ASN A 67 -8.08 6.45 -13.01
CA ASN A 67 -9.52 6.35 -12.79
C ASN A 67 -9.95 4.94 -12.33
N ALA A 68 -8.99 4.10 -11.92
CA ALA A 68 -9.25 2.77 -11.40
C ALA A 68 -8.75 2.66 -9.95
N VAL A 69 -9.59 2.15 -9.04
CA VAL A 69 -9.29 1.97 -7.62
C VAL A 69 -9.58 0.55 -7.20
N GLN A 70 -8.61 -0.12 -6.59
CA GLN A 70 -8.77 -1.46 -6.03
C GLN A 70 -9.63 -1.41 -4.76
N LEU A 71 -10.64 -2.27 -4.70
CA LEU A 71 -11.48 -2.46 -3.53
C LEU A 71 -10.99 -3.65 -2.72
N SER A 72 -10.68 -3.41 -1.44
CA SER A 72 -10.24 -4.43 -0.49
C SER A 72 -11.20 -4.49 0.69
N THR A 73 -11.62 -5.67 1.09
CA THR A 73 -12.38 -5.88 2.34
C THR A 73 -11.48 -6.42 3.44
N LEU A 74 -11.65 -5.94 4.65
CA LEU A 74 -10.87 -6.37 5.82
C LEU A 74 -11.78 -7.01 6.86
N LEU A 75 -11.48 -8.26 7.21
CA LEU A 75 -12.16 -9.02 8.25
C LEU A 75 -11.26 -9.23 9.46
N SER A 76 -11.78 -8.95 10.67
CA SER A 76 -11.14 -9.41 11.91
C SER A 76 -11.45 -10.87 12.13
N ILE A 77 -10.49 -11.76 11.86
CA ILE A 77 -10.65 -13.20 12.07
C ILE A 77 -10.37 -13.62 13.50
N LYS A 78 -9.75 -12.73 14.31
CA LYS A 78 -9.55 -12.88 15.76
C LYS A 78 -9.41 -11.49 16.38
N THR A 79 -10.37 -11.09 17.20
CA THR A 79 -10.49 -9.76 17.80
C THR A 79 -9.97 -9.73 19.23
N GLY A 80 -9.29 -8.63 19.63
CA GLY A 80 -8.91 -8.32 20.99
C GLY A 80 -7.86 -9.22 21.63
N GLY A 81 -7.36 -8.82 22.80
CA GLY A 81 -6.39 -9.58 23.60
C GLY A 81 -5.02 -9.75 22.92
N CYS A 82 -4.57 -8.75 22.14
CA CYS A 82 -3.22 -8.69 21.60
C CYS A 82 -2.22 -8.39 22.73
N GLU A 83 -1.08 -9.07 22.71
CA GLU A 83 -0.02 -8.92 23.71
C GLU A 83 0.84 -7.64 23.53
N GLU A 84 0.61 -6.89 22.43
CA GLU A 84 1.33 -5.65 22.13
C GLU A 84 0.64 -4.42 22.74
N ASP A 85 1.43 -3.41 23.09
CA ASP A 85 0.98 -2.17 23.74
C ASP A 85 0.78 -0.98 22.78
N CYS A 86 0.59 -1.22 21.50
CA CYS A 86 0.45 -0.16 20.48
C CYS A 86 -0.57 0.90 20.94
N GLY A 87 -0.11 2.15 21.16
CA GLY A 87 -0.87 3.22 21.80
C GLY A 87 -2.13 3.68 21.07
N TYR A 88 -2.32 3.28 19.82
CA TYR A 88 -3.51 3.55 18.99
C TYR A 88 -4.51 2.39 18.96
N CYS A 89 -4.14 1.21 19.49
CA CYS A 89 -4.83 -0.03 19.16
C CYS A 89 -5.83 -0.45 20.23
N SER A 90 -7.12 -0.47 19.89
CA SER A 90 -8.18 -0.97 20.75
C SER A 90 -8.08 -2.46 21.09
N GLN A 91 -7.33 -3.23 20.32
CA GLN A 91 -7.22 -4.69 20.48
C GLN A 91 -6.11 -5.11 21.46
N SER A 92 -5.32 -4.15 21.96
CA SER A 92 -4.26 -4.38 22.94
C SER A 92 -4.86 -4.87 24.27
N SER A 93 -4.22 -5.85 24.90
CA SER A 93 -4.57 -6.27 26.26
C SER A 93 -4.04 -5.31 27.32
N HIS A 94 -3.25 -4.31 26.95
CA HIS A 94 -2.71 -3.27 27.83
C HIS A 94 -3.67 -2.08 27.98
N HIS A 95 -4.77 -2.02 27.21
CA HIS A 95 -5.69 -0.90 27.16
C HIS A 95 -7.09 -1.34 27.58
N ASP A 96 -7.79 -0.48 28.32
CA ASP A 96 -9.18 -0.71 28.72
C ASP A 96 -10.15 -0.03 27.76
N THR A 97 -10.36 -0.66 26.61
CA THR A 97 -11.25 -0.18 25.53
C THR A 97 -12.62 -0.85 25.55
N GLY A 98 -12.90 -1.69 26.55
CA GLY A 98 -14.13 -2.47 26.62
C GLY A 98 -14.20 -3.63 25.60
N LEU A 99 -13.22 -3.77 24.72
CA LEU A 99 -13.19 -4.80 23.69
C LEU A 99 -12.81 -6.16 24.29
N LYS A 100 -13.67 -7.15 24.09
CA LYS A 100 -13.43 -8.52 24.61
C LYS A 100 -12.59 -9.32 23.62
N ALA A 101 -11.69 -10.14 24.17
CA ALA A 101 -10.91 -11.07 23.37
C ALA A 101 -11.80 -12.22 22.84
N GLU A 102 -11.72 -12.47 21.56
CA GLU A 102 -12.43 -13.55 20.86
C GLU A 102 -11.47 -14.66 20.46
N LYS A 103 -12.03 -15.83 20.14
CA LYS A 103 -11.27 -16.93 19.53
C LYS A 103 -11.09 -16.67 18.04
N LEU A 104 -10.16 -17.42 17.43
CA LEU A 104 -10.06 -17.48 15.97
C LEU A 104 -11.41 -17.95 15.39
N MET A 105 -11.89 -17.25 14.35
CA MET A 105 -13.10 -17.63 13.62
C MET A 105 -12.94 -18.99 12.95
N ASP A 106 -14.05 -19.67 12.76
CA ASP A 106 -14.10 -20.90 11.99
C ASP A 106 -13.87 -20.60 10.50
N VAL A 107 -13.21 -21.50 9.78
CA VAL A 107 -12.85 -21.34 8.36
C VAL A 107 -14.09 -21.05 7.52
N ASP A 108 -15.17 -21.80 7.69
CA ASP A 108 -16.41 -21.61 6.93
C ASP A 108 -17.00 -20.21 7.08
N ALA A 109 -16.97 -19.65 8.29
CA ALA A 109 -17.46 -18.29 8.54
C ALA A 109 -16.59 -17.23 7.82
N VAL A 110 -15.27 -17.44 7.75
CA VAL A 110 -14.34 -16.56 6.99
C VAL A 110 -14.63 -16.67 5.49
N LEU A 111 -14.86 -17.87 4.98
CA LEU A 111 -15.17 -18.07 3.56
C LEU A 111 -16.54 -17.50 3.17
N ASP A 112 -17.53 -17.54 4.05
CA ASP A 112 -18.82 -16.88 3.82
C ASP A 112 -18.66 -15.36 3.73
N ALA A 113 -17.86 -14.77 4.62
CA ALA A 113 -17.53 -13.35 4.57
C ALA A 113 -16.76 -12.97 3.28
N ALA A 114 -15.84 -13.83 2.83
CA ALA A 114 -15.11 -13.63 1.59
C ALA A 114 -16.02 -13.68 0.35
N ARG A 115 -16.98 -14.62 0.31
CA ARG A 115 -18.01 -14.70 -0.75
C ARG A 115 -18.85 -13.44 -0.79
N ALA A 116 -19.28 -12.93 0.36
CA ALA A 116 -20.03 -11.68 0.46
C ALA A 116 -19.20 -10.47 0.00
N ALA A 117 -17.93 -10.39 0.38
CA ALA A 117 -17.01 -9.34 -0.06
C ALA A 117 -16.85 -9.34 -1.59
N LYS A 118 -16.64 -10.52 -2.20
CA LYS A 118 -16.56 -10.68 -3.65
C LYS A 118 -17.85 -10.24 -4.35
N ALA A 119 -19.00 -10.68 -3.85
CA ALA A 119 -20.31 -10.30 -4.40
C ALA A 119 -20.55 -8.78 -4.33
N ASN A 120 -19.94 -8.10 -3.37
CA ASN A 120 -19.98 -6.64 -3.23
C ASN A 120 -18.92 -5.91 -4.08
N GLY A 121 -18.06 -6.62 -4.81
CA GLY A 121 -17.11 -6.05 -5.75
C GLY A 121 -15.67 -5.90 -5.21
N ALA A 122 -15.35 -6.48 -4.04
CA ALA A 122 -13.96 -6.55 -3.58
C ALA A 122 -13.13 -7.47 -4.48
N SER A 123 -11.92 -7.05 -4.83
CA SER A 123 -10.93 -7.88 -5.54
C SER A 123 -9.86 -8.45 -4.59
N ARG A 124 -9.71 -7.86 -3.39
CA ARG A 124 -8.81 -8.32 -2.34
C ARG A 124 -9.56 -8.55 -1.03
N PHE A 125 -9.24 -9.65 -0.36
CA PHE A 125 -9.77 -9.97 0.95
C PHE A 125 -8.64 -10.05 1.98
N CYS A 126 -8.67 -9.13 2.95
CA CYS A 126 -7.68 -9.02 4.02
C CYS A 126 -8.22 -9.67 5.30
N MET A 127 -7.39 -10.45 5.97
CA MET A 127 -7.72 -11.17 7.20
C MET A 127 -6.76 -10.73 8.31
N GLY A 128 -7.30 -10.08 9.35
CA GLY A 128 -6.52 -9.56 10.48
C GLY A 128 -6.79 -10.34 11.77
N ALA A 129 -5.73 -10.69 12.51
CA ALA A 129 -5.84 -11.28 13.84
C ALA A 129 -5.01 -10.49 14.86
N ALA A 130 -5.63 -10.22 16.02
CA ALA A 130 -4.99 -9.49 17.12
C ALA A 130 -4.03 -10.40 17.89
N TRP A 131 -2.82 -10.59 17.34
CA TRP A 131 -1.74 -11.37 17.93
C TRP A 131 -0.41 -10.62 17.88
N ARG A 132 0.50 -10.99 18.80
CA ARG A 132 1.92 -10.69 18.68
C ARG A 132 2.54 -11.51 17.54
N ASN A 133 2.26 -12.81 17.50
CA ASN A 133 2.54 -13.75 16.42
C ASN A 133 1.50 -14.89 16.42
N PRO A 134 1.26 -15.57 15.29
CA PRO A 134 0.36 -16.72 15.26
C PRO A 134 0.97 -17.91 16.02
N LYS A 135 0.12 -18.71 16.68
CA LYS A 135 0.57 -19.93 17.35
C LYS A 135 0.49 -21.10 16.37
N GLU A 136 1.43 -22.05 16.46
CA GLU A 136 1.50 -23.23 15.58
C GLU A 136 0.17 -23.97 15.42
N ARG A 137 -0.58 -24.13 16.52
CA ARG A 137 -1.89 -24.77 16.50
C ARG A 137 -2.94 -24.08 15.60
N HIS A 138 -2.72 -22.84 15.21
CA HIS A 138 -3.63 -22.05 14.36
C HIS A 138 -3.22 -22.07 12.87
N MET A 139 -1.98 -22.45 12.57
CA MET A 139 -1.46 -22.45 11.21
C MET A 139 -2.29 -23.31 10.22
N PRO A 140 -2.76 -24.50 10.60
CA PRO A 140 -3.63 -25.30 9.69
C PRO A 140 -4.91 -24.56 9.28
N ALA A 141 -5.60 -23.89 10.22
CA ALA A 141 -6.80 -23.14 9.90
C ALA A 141 -6.49 -21.88 9.05
N LEU A 142 -5.38 -21.17 9.35
CA LEU A 142 -4.95 -19.99 8.60
C LEU A 142 -4.60 -20.34 7.15
N THR A 143 -3.88 -21.43 6.92
CA THR A 143 -3.54 -21.90 5.56
C THR A 143 -4.77 -22.38 4.78
N GLU A 144 -5.75 -22.98 5.46
CA GLU A 144 -7.03 -23.36 4.87
C GLU A 144 -7.86 -22.13 4.47
N MET A 145 -7.92 -21.08 5.33
CA MET A 145 -8.54 -19.79 5.00
C MET A 145 -7.90 -19.18 3.74
N VAL A 146 -6.56 -19.16 3.65
CA VAL A 146 -5.86 -18.63 2.47
C VAL A 146 -6.28 -19.41 1.21
N ARG A 147 -6.20 -20.73 1.21
CA ARG A 147 -6.58 -21.57 0.06
C ARG A 147 -8.02 -21.33 -0.36
N GLY A 148 -8.96 -21.34 0.59
CA GLY A 148 -10.37 -21.17 0.30
C GLY A 148 -10.68 -19.76 -0.28
N VAL A 149 -10.04 -18.70 0.23
CA VAL A 149 -10.19 -17.35 -0.34
C VAL A 149 -9.58 -17.25 -1.75
N LYS A 150 -8.43 -17.89 -2.00
CA LYS A 150 -7.83 -18.02 -3.34
C LYS A 150 -8.74 -18.73 -4.33
N GLU A 151 -9.36 -19.84 -3.93
CA GLU A 151 -10.32 -20.59 -4.76
C GLU A 151 -11.54 -19.75 -5.15
N LEU A 152 -11.90 -18.75 -4.34
CA LEU A 152 -12.91 -17.76 -4.71
C LEU A 152 -12.42 -16.75 -5.76
N GLY A 153 -11.13 -16.74 -6.14
CA GLY A 153 -10.54 -15.81 -7.09
C GLY A 153 -10.33 -14.41 -6.51
N LEU A 154 -10.12 -14.30 -5.21
CA LEU A 154 -9.74 -13.06 -4.54
C LEU A 154 -8.24 -13.04 -4.26
N GLU A 155 -7.59 -11.87 -4.36
CA GLU A 155 -6.28 -11.69 -3.75
C GLU A 155 -6.40 -11.81 -2.23
N THR A 156 -5.43 -12.47 -1.62
CA THR A 156 -5.36 -12.69 -0.18
C THR A 156 -4.34 -11.75 0.48
N CYS A 157 -4.69 -11.23 1.65
CA CYS A 157 -3.77 -10.51 2.51
C CYS A 157 -3.99 -10.91 3.96
N MET A 158 -2.90 -11.16 4.71
CA MET A 158 -2.99 -11.47 6.14
C MET A 158 -2.21 -10.48 6.98
N THR A 159 -2.73 -10.22 8.21
CA THR A 159 -2.10 -9.43 9.27
C THR A 159 -2.18 -10.26 10.56
N LEU A 160 -1.12 -10.97 10.91
CA LEU A 160 -1.11 -11.91 12.03
C LEU A 160 -0.07 -11.55 13.12
N GLY A 161 0.51 -10.36 13.03
CA GLY A 161 1.64 -9.95 13.85
C GLY A 161 2.98 -10.32 13.23
N MET A 162 3.99 -10.65 14.05
CA MET A 162 5.30 -11.12 13.57
C MET A 162 5.20 -12.56 13.06
N LEU A 163 6.03 -12.91 12.10
CA LEU A 163 6.14 -14.29 11.59
C LEU A 163 7.54 -14.84 11.85
N GLU A 164 7.58 -16.12 12.12
CA GLU A 164 8.82 -16.92 12.00
C GLU A 164 8.96 -17.45 10.56
N ASP A 165 10.16 -17.90 10.20
CA ASP A 165 10.47 -18.33 8.83
C ASP A 165 9.55 -19.46 8.35
N GLU A 166 9.31 -20.47 9.21
CA GLU A 166 8.46 -21.60 8.91
C GLU A 166 7.01 -21.17 8.67
N GLN A 167 6.50 -20.23 9.47
CA GLN A 167 5.15 -19.70 9.34
C GLN A 167 4.98 -18.91 8.03
N ALA A 168 5.98 -18.12 7.65
CA ALA A 168 5.98 -17.41 6.38
C ALA A 168 5.97 -18.39 5.20
N GLN A 169 6.79 -19.45 5.24
CA GLN A 169 6.84 -20.49 4.21
C GLN A 169 5.52 -21.28 4.10
N GLU A 170 4.86 -21.59 5.23
CA GLU A 170 3.56 -22.28 5.22
C GLU A 170 2.48 -21.40 4.56
N LEU A 171 2.42 -20.10 4.89
CA LEU A 171 1.48 -19.16 4.28
C LEU A 171 1.76 -18.97 2.78
N ALA A 172 3.03 -18.86 2.38
CA ALA A 172 3.43 -18.82 0.97
C ALA A 172 2.98 -20.08 0.21
N SER A 173 3.22 -21.26 0.82
CA SER A 173 2.82 -22.55 0.24
C SER A 173 1.30 -22.72 0.14
N ALA A 174 0.54 -22.02 0.98
CA ALA A 174 -0.93 -21.96 0.89
C ALA A 174 -1.42 -21.00 -0.22
N GLY A 175 -0.53 -20.18 -0.79
CA GLY A 175 -0.83 -19.24 -1.87
C GLY A 175 -1.17 -17.82 -1.39
N LEU A 176 -0.68 -17.41 -0.21
CA LEU A 176 -0.87 -16.05 0.29
C LEU A 176 -0.20 -15.04 -0.64
N ASP A 177 -0.97 -14.07 -1.15
CA ASP A 177 -0.47 -13.05 -2.06
C ASP A 177 0.29 -11.93 -1.32
N TYR A 178 -0.28 -11.44 -0.21
CA TYR A 178 0.25 -10.31 0.55
C TYR A 178 0.29 -10.60 2.05
N TYR A 179 1.34 -10.10 2.71
CA TYR A 179 1.39 -10.03 4.16
C TYR A 179 1.46 -8.57 4.61
N ASN A 180 0.54 -8.14 5.45
CA ASN A 180 0.54 -6.79 6.02
C ASN A 180 1.28 -6.77 7.35
N HIS A 181 2.35 -5.97 7.41
CA HIS A 181 3.07 -5.67 8.62
C HIS A 181 3.59 -4.24 8.58
N ASN A 182 2.80 -3.31 9.15
CA ASN A 182 3.10 -1.88 9.06
C ASN A 182 4.32 -1.50 9.90
N LEU A 183 5.10 -0.52 9.47
CA LEU A 183 6.10 0.15 10.30
C LEU A 183 5.47 1.12 11.29
N ASP A 184 4.22 1.48 11.07
CA ASP A 184 3.35 2.39 11.82
C ASP A 184 3.81 3.84 11.79
N THR A 185 5.07 4.15 12.12
CA THR A 185 5.64 5.49 12.12
C THR A 185 7.14 5.48 11.78
N SER A 186 7.82 6.61 11.93
CA SER A 186 9.27 6.67 11.76
C SER A 186 10.04 5.97 12.89
N PRO A 187 11.29 5.55 12.66
CA PRO A 187 12.13 4.97 13.72
C PRO A 187 12.28 5.89 14.93
N GLU A 188 12.36 7.20 14.71
CA GLU A 188 12.56 8.19 15.76
C GLU A 188 11.32 8.37 16.67
N PHE A 189 10.12 8.23 16.10
CA PHE A 189 8.86 8.39 16.83
C PHE A 189 8.32 7.07 17.40
N TYR A 190 8.81 5.93 16.90
CA TYR A 190 8.27 4.60 17.19
C TYR A 190 8.17 4.27 18.67
N GLY A 191 9.23 4.56 19.44
CA GLY A 191 9.26 4.30 20.88
C GLY A 191 8.28 5.11 21.72
N GLN A 192 7.65 6.14 21.15
CA GLN A 192 6.58 6.91 21.82
C GLN A 192 5.21 6.24 21.66
N VAL A 193 5.08 5.28 20.75
CA VAL A 193 3.81 4.64 20.39
C VAL A 193 3.77 3.18 20.81
N ILE A 194 4.92 2.48 20.77
CA ILE A 194 5.01 1.04 21.02
C ILE A 194 6.29 0.74 21.81
N SER A 195 6.18 -0.04 22.86
CA SER A 195 7.32 -0.46 23.71
C SER A 195 7.54 -1.97 23.78
N THR A 196 6.52 -2.78 23.50
CA THR A 196 6.56 -4.24 23.65
C THR A 196 7.34 -4.96 22.54
N ARG A 197 7.62 -4.28 21.42
CA ARG A 197 8.49 -4.77 20.34
C ARG A 197 9.32 -3.63 19.74
N THR A 198 10.46 -3.98 19.17
CA THR A 198 11.35 -3.01 18.56
C THR A 198 10.94 -2.69 17.11
N TYR A 199 11.48 -1.60 16.58
CA TYR A 199 11.36 -1.29 15.15
C TYR A 199 12.02 -2.35 14.27
N GLN A 200 13.14 -2.93 14.76
CA GLN A 200 13.86 -3.99 14.06
C GLN A 200 13.03 -5.28 13.93
N ASP A 201 12.26 -5.66 14.95
CA ASP A 201 11.38 -6.83 14.88
C ASP A 201 10.37 -6.72 13.71
N ARG A 202 9.96 -5.49 13.37
CA ARG A 202 9.09 -5.24 12.20
C ARG A 202 9.84 -5.43 10.89
N LEU A 203 11.06 -4.92 10.80
CA LEU A 203 11.89 -5.07 9.60
C LEU A 203 12.24 -6.54 9.38
N ASP A 204 12.62 -7.27 10.43
CA ASP A 204 12.93 -8.71 10.36
C ASP A 204 11.71 -9.52 9.86
N THR A 205 10.50 -9.17 10.32
CA THR A 205 9.28 -9.81 9.82
C THR A 205 9.06 -9.53 8.31
N LEU A 206 9.31 -8.30 7.85
CA LEU A 206 9.18 -7.95 6.44
C LEU A 206 10.20 -8.69 5.57
N ASP A 207 11.41 -8.90 6.07
CA ASP A 207 12.44 -9.66 5.37
C ASP A 207 12.05 -11.14 5.25
N ARG A 208 11.57 -11.78 6.33
CA ARG A 208 11.03 -13.16 6.30
C ARG A 208 9.89 -13.33 5.30
N VAL A 209 8.99 -12.35 5.24
CA VAL A 209 7.87 -12.32 4.27
C VAL A 209 8.39 -12.30 2.83
N ARG A 210 9.39 -11.48 2.53
CA ARG A 210 10.03 -11.42 1.21
C ARG A 210 10.77 -12.70 0.87
N ASP A 211 11.54 -13.23 1.82
CA ASP A 211 12.32 -14.47 1.64
C ASP A 211 11.41 -15.66 1.36
N ALA A 212 10.17 -15.64 1.89
CA ALA A 212 9.13 -16.62 1.57
C ALA A 212 8.46 -16.38 0.20
N GLY A 213 8.75 -15.28 -0.50
CA GLY A 213 8.17 -14.95 -1.80
C GLY A 213 6.77 -14.35 -1.72
N ILE A 214 6.35 -13.84 -0.56
CA ILE A 214 5.07 -13.15 -0.37
C ILE A 214 5.27 -11.64 -0.62
N ASN A 215 4.33 -11.00 -1.33
CA ASN A 215 4.36 -9.55 -1.53
C ASN A 215 4.16 -8.81 -0.20
N VAL A 216 4.86 -7.68 -0.06
CA VAL A 216 4.81 -6.88 1.17
C VAL A 216 3.73 -5.81 1.08
N CYS A 217 2.80 -5.85 2.06
CA CYS A 217 1.89 -4.75 2.36
C CYS A 217 2.39 -4.05 3.63
N CYS A 218 2.94 -2.85 3.50
CA CYS A 218 3.54 -2.14 4.63
C CYS A 218 3.38 -0.63 4.48
N GLY A 219 2.85 -0.01 5.51
CA GLY A 219 2.63 1.43 5.59
C GLY A 219 2.68 1.93 7.01
N GLY A 220 1.82 2.90 7.34
CA GLY A 220 1.80 3.48 8.68
C GLY A 220 0.51 4.21 9.02
N ILE A 221 0.55 4.81 10.20
CA ILE A 221 -0.53 5.61 10.77
C ILE A 221 0.02 7.03 10.93
N ILE A 222 -0.71 8.01 10.46
CA ILE A 222 -0.37 9.43 10.62
C ILE A 222 -1.42 10.15 11.45
N GLY A 223 -1.02 11.25 12.10
CA GLY A 223 -1.86 11.98 13.04
C GLY A 223 -1.76 11.47 14.47
N MET A 224 -0.71 10.71 14.82
CA MET A 224 -0.44 10.22 16.19
C MET A 224 0.30 11.27 17.05
N GLY A 225 0.47 12.49 16.56
CA GLY A 225 1.24 13.56 17.20
C GLY A 225 2.66 13.73 16.63
N GLU A 226 3.02 12.94 15.61
CA GLU A 226 4.28 13.04 14.90
C GLU A 226 4.38 14.36 14.12
N SER A 227 5.59 14.90 14.02
CA SER A 227 5.91 16.05 13.17
C SER A 227 5.93 15.66 11.69
N ARG A 228 5.87 16.68 10.80
CA ARG A 228 6.06 16.47 9.35
C ARG A 228 7.40 15.78 9.03
N ARG A 229 8.46 16.09 9.79
CA ARG A 229 9.76 15.46 9.63
C ARG A 229 9.74 13.96 9.97
N GLU A 230 9.05 13.58 11.04
CA GLU A 230 8.88 12.17 11.41
C GLU A 230 8.00 11.44 10.39
N ARG A 231 6.96 12.09 9.88
CA ARG A 231 6.15 11.55 8.77
C ARG A 231 6.97 11.33 7.50
N ALA A 232 7.86 12.28 7.18
CA ALA A 232 8.83 12.10 6.10
C ALA A 232 9.83 10.97 6.40
N GLY A 233 10.18 10.75 7.67
CA GLY A 233 11.00 9.63 8.13
C GLY A 233 10.34 8.27 7.84
N LEU A 234 9.05 8.12 8.12
CA LEU A 234 8.27 6.93 7.77
C LEU A 234 8.31 6.67 6.25
N ILE A 235 7.98 7.68 5.43
CA ILE A 235 7.95 7.52 3.97
C ILE A 235 9.36 7.21 3.43
N SER A 236 10.40 7.88 3.94
CA SER A 236 11.79 7.59 3.58
C SER A 236 12.16 6.15 3.91
N GLN A 237 11.77 5.65 5.07
CA GLN A 237 12.04 4.26 5.47
C GLN A 237 11.35 3.26 4.53
N LEU A 238 10.06 3.47 4.23
CA LEU A 238 9.31 2.61 3.32
C LEU A 238 9.92 2.60 1.91
N ALA A 239 10.23 3.78 1.38
CA ALA A 239 10.79 3.94 0.03
C ALA A 239 12.21 3.38 -0.13
N ASN A 240 12.94 3.19 0.98
CA ASN A 240 14.29 2.63 0.99
C ASN A 240 14.34 1.14 1.32
N LEU A 241 13.23 0.49 1.62
CA LEU A 241 13.15 -0.97 1.64
C LEU A 241 13.49 -1.50 0.23
N ASN A 242 14.13 -2.64 0.13
CA ASN A 242 14.58 -3.18 -1.16
C ASN A 242 14.02 -4.59 -1.41
N PRO A 243 13.02 -4.73 -2.28
CA PRO A 243 12.24 -3.64 -2.90
C PRO A 243 11.39 -2.86 -1.90
N TYR A 244 10.91 -1.66 -2.26
CA TYR A 244 9.89 -0.99 -1.46
C TYR A 244 8.57 -1.79 -1.48
N PRO A 245 7.64 -1.56 -0.52
CA PRO A 245 6.43 -2.38 -0.42
C PRO A 245 5.56 -2.31 -1.69
N ASP A 246 4.98 -3.46 -2.05
CA ASP A 246 4.05 -3.56 -3.19
C ASP A 246 2.73 -2.85 -2.89
N SER A 247 2.32 -2.79 -1.62
CA SER A 247 1.14 -2.09 -1.16
C SER A 247 1.45 -1.25 0.08
N VAL A 248 1.04 0.02 0.06
CA VAL A 248 1.34 1.01 1.11
C VAL A 248 0.04 1.58 1.68
N PRO A 249 -0.50 0.98 2.75
CA PRO A 249 -1.65 1.53 3.45
C PRO A 249 -1.25 2.77 4.25
N ILE A 250 -1.95 3.88 4.01
CA ILE A 250 -1.87 5.10 4.81
C ILE A 250 -3.15 5.20 5.63
N ASN A 251 -2.98 5.11 6.94
CA ASN A 251 -4.07 5.22 7.91
C ASN A 251 -4.07 6.63 8.51
N ASN A 252 -5.24 7.23 8.64
CA ASN A 252 -5.43 8.37 9.52
C ASN A 252 -5.79 7.85 10.91
N LEU A 253 -5.19 8.41 11.97
CA LEU A 253 -5.46 7.97 13.32
C LEU A 253 -6.97 8.08 13.63
N VAL A 254 -7.53 6.98 14.10
CA VAL A 254 -8.84 6.97 14.77
C VAL A 254 -8.56 6.94 16.27
N ALA A 255 -8.73 8.07 16.94
CA ALA A 255 -8.56 8.17 18.38
C ALA A 255 -9.67 7.37 19.07
N ILE A 256 -9.30 6.31 19.77
CA ILE A 256 -10.25 5.39 20.41
C ILE A 256 -10.19 5.57 21.92
N GLU A 257 -11.36 5.72 22.57
CA GLU A 257 -11.49 5.83 24.01
C GLU A 257 -10.84 4.63 24.73
N GLY A 258 -10.14 4.90 25.82
CA GLY A 258 -9.38 3.90 26.57
C GLY A 258 -8.00 3.57 26.00
N THR A 259 -7.58 4.17 24.89
CA THR A 259 -6.22 4.04 24.35
C THR A 259 -5.34 5.25 24.74
N PRO A 260 -4.01 5.09 24.82
CA PRO A 260 -3.10 6.22 25.07
C PRO A 260 -3.25 7.42 24.14
N LEU A 261 -3.73 7.21 22.91
CA LEU A 261 -3.90 8.26 21.91
C LEU A 261 -5.35 8.78 21.78
N GLU A 262 -6.22 8.48 22.73
CA GLU A 262 -7.65 8.89 22.73
C GLU A 262 -7.84 10.40 22.58
N GLY A 263 -7.03 11.21 23.24
CA GLY A 263 -7.12 12.68 23.21
C GLY A 263 -6.31 13.37 22.12
N THR A 264 -5.76 12.63 21.16
CA THR A 264 -4.89 13.20 20.12
C THR A 264 -5.70 14.11 19.18
N ALA A 265 -5.19 15.34 18.97
CA ALA A 265 -5.82 16.28 18.07
C ALA A 265 -5.84 15.75 16.62
N PRO A 266 -6.93 15.95 15.87
CA PRO A 266 -6.99 15.54 14.47
C PRO A 266 -5.88 16.18 13.63
N LEU A 267 -5.33 15.39 12.71
CA LEU A 267 -4.38 15.89 11.71
C LEU A 267 -5.08 16.85 10.75
N ASP A 268 -4.36 17.91 10.31
CA ASP A 268 -4.80 18.73 9.19
C ASP A 268 -5.06 17.82 7.97
N PRO A 269 -6.29 17.83 7.39
CA PRO A 269 -6.63 16.96 6.26
C PRO A 269 -5.70 17.14 5.04
N PHE A 270 -5.19 18.34 4.80
CA PHE A 270 -4.23 18.58 3.72
C PHE A 270 -2.87 17.89 3.97
N GLU A 271 -2.48 17.69 5.22
CA GLU A 271 -1.29 16.90 5.55
C GLU A 271 -1.49 15.42 5.23
N PHE A 272 -2.72 14.91 5.37
CA PHE A 272 -3.06 13.56 4.93
C PHE A 272 -2.91 13.42 3.41
N VAL A 273 -3.51 14.33 2.63
CA VAL A 273 -3.40 14.34 1.17
C VAL A 273 -1.94 14.49 0.71
N ARG A 274 -1.15 15.36 1.36
CA ARG A 274 0.29 15.48 1.12
C ARG A 274 1.02 14.16 1.33
N THR A 275 0.67 13.42 2.37
CA THR A 275 1.32 12.12 2.65
C THR A 275 1.04 11.11 1.54
N ILE A 276 -0.19 11.06 1.04
CA ILE A 276 -0.55 10.22 -0.13
C ILE A 276 0.30 10.61 -1.36
N ALA A 277 0.38 11.92 -1.65
CA ALA A 277 1.15 12.42 -2.80
C ALA A 277 2.64 12.09 -2.69
N VAL A 278 3.23 12.29 -1.51
CA VAL A 278 4.65 11.98 -1.25
C VAL A 278 4.90 10.48 -1.34
N ALA A 279 4.01 9.63 -0.80
CA ALA A 279 4.08 8.19 -0.94
C ALA A 279 4.07 7.75 -2.42
N ARG A 280 3.18 8.32 -3.25
CA ARG A 280 3.12 8.05 -4.69
C ARG A 280 4.41 8.44 -5.42
N ILE A 281 4.97 9.61 -5.11
CA ILE A 281 6.21 10.08 -5.76
C ILE A 281 7.40 9.22 -5.39
N THR A 282 7.50 8.80 -4.14
CA THR A 282 8.66 8.06 -3.62
C THR A 282 8.59 6.57 -3.91
N MET A 283 7.38 6.02 -4.10
CA MET A 283 7.12 4.61 -4.40
C MET A 283 6.17 4.51 -5.63
N PRO A 284 6.68 4.80 -6.83
CA PRO A 284 5.86 5.03 -8.02
C PRO A 284 4.99 3.84 -8.44
N LYS A 285 5.44 2.61 -8.20
CA LYS A 285 4.71 1.39 -8.58
C LYS A 285 3.92 0.75 -7.43
N ALA A 286 4.00 1.29 -6.21
CA ALA A 286 3.25 0.76 -5.07
C ALA A 286 1.75 1.02 -5.19
N VAL A 287 0.94 0.10 -4.71
CA VAL A 287 -0.50 0.32 -4.49
C VAL A 287 -0.67 1.15 -3.23
N VAL A 288 -0.95 2.46 -3.38
CA VAL A 288 -1.18 3.36 -2.25
C VAL A 288 -2.64 3.27 -1.82
N ARG A 289 -2.86 2.86 -0.56
CA ARG A 289 -4.20 2.55 -0.06
C ARG A 289 -4.69 3.58 0.95
N LEU A 290 -5.92 4.06 0.75
CA LEU A 290 -6.69 4.73 1.79
C LEU A 290 -7.21 3.66 2.75
N SER A 291 -6.74 3.75 3.99
CA SER A 291 -7.03 2.74 5.03
C SER A 291 -7.96 3.29 6.11
N ALA A 292 -7.64 3.10 7.40
CA ALA A 292 -8.46 3.59 8.50
C ALA A 292 -8.59 5.13 8.50
N GLY A 293 -9.66 5.63 9.13
CA GLY A 293 -9.92 7.05 9.32
C GLY A 293 -10.61 7.74 8.13
N ARG A 294 -11.08 7.01 7.12
CA ARG A 294 -11.78 7.58 5.97
C ARG A 294 -13.08 8.32 6.32
N GLU A 295 -13.76 7.92 7.39
CA GLU A 295 -14.97 8.61 7.87
C GLU A 295 -14.71 10.06 8.35
N GLN A 296 -13.46 10.38 8.66
CA GLN A 296 -13.04 11.73 9.05
C GLN A 296 -12.78 12.63 7.82
N LEU A 297 -12.79 12.05 6.61
CA LEU A 297 -12.56 12.74 5.36
C LEU A 297 -13.90 12.90 4.61
N ASP A 298 -14.26 14.12 4.25
CA ASP A 298 -15.37 14.36 3.37
C ASP A 298 -15.10 13.85 1.93
N ASP A 299 -16.12 13.85 1.08
CA ASP A 299 -16.03 13.39 -0.30
C ASP A 299 -14.98 14.17 -1.11
N GLY A 300 -14.84 15.47 -0.85
CA GLY A 300 -13.85 16.32 -1.53
C GLY A 300 -12.41 15.93 -1.17
N LEU A 301 -12.15 15.68 0.10
CA LEU A 301 -10.83 15.24 0.57
C LEU A 301 -10.49 13.83 0.08
N GLN A 302 -11.47 12.90 0.06
CA GLN A 302 -11.26 11.58 -0.52
C GLN A 302 -10.96 11.68 -2.04
N ALA A 303 -11.67 12.52 -2.78
CA ALA A 303 -11.38 12.78 -4.18
C ALA A 303 -9.97 13.36 -4.38
N MET A 304 -9.52 14.24 -3.50
CA MET A 304 -8.14 14.77 -3.51
C MET A 304 -7.11 13.68 -3.22
N CYS A 305 -7.41 12.70 -2.36
CA CYS A 305 -6.52 11.57 -2.14
C CYS A 305 -6.36 10.71 -3.41
N PHE A 306 -7.44 10.45 -4.15
CA PHE A 306 -7.35 9.74 -5.45
C PHE A 306 -6.56 10.57 -6.47
N LEU A 307 -6.78 11.88 -6.53
CA LEU A 307 -6.00 12.79 -7.37
C LEU A 307 -4.51 12.80 -6.97
N ALA A 308 -4.20 12.70 -5.68
CA ALA A 308 -2.85 12.61 -5.14
C ALA A 308 -2.18 11.25 -5.39
N GLY A 309 -2.88 10.26 -5.95
CA GLY A 309 -2.33 8.99 -6.37
C GLY A 309 -2.70 7.79 -5.50
N ALA A 310 -3.69 7.90 -4.60
CA ALA A 310 -4.28 6.71 -3.99
C ALA A 310 -5.02 5.90 -5.06
N ASN A 311 -4.79 4.59 -5.10
CA ASN A 311 -5.39 3.69 -6.08
C ASN A 311 -5.92 2.39 -5.46
N SER A 312 -6.06 2.35 -4.15
CA SER A 312 -6.74 1.28 -3.42
C SER A 312 -7.43 1.86 -2.18
N MET A 313 -8.48 1.22 -1.72
CA MET A 313 -9.11 1.57 -0.45
C MET A 313 -9.73 0.35 0.24
N PHE A 314 -9.91 0.44 1.55
CA PHE A 314 -10.77 -0.49 2.25
C PHE A 314 -12.25 -0.12 2.01
N TYR A 315 -13.00 -1.14 1.62
CA TYR A 315 -14.39 -1.08 1.21
C TYR A 315 -15.23 -2.01 2.09
N GLY A 316 -16.42 -1.58 2.45
CA GLY A 316 -17.31 -2.29 3.39
C GLY A 316 -17.54 -1.49 4.66
N ASP A 317 -18.55 -1.88 5.44
CA ASP A 317 -19.09 -1.05 6.52
C ASP A 317 -18.22 -1.03 7.77
N GLN A 318 -17.30 -1.99 7.92
CA GLN A 318 -16.38 -2.11 9.04
C GLN A 318 -14.96 -2.43 8.58
N LEU A 319 -13.99 -1.95 9.36
CA LEU A 319 -12.63 -2.45 9.43
C LEU A 319 -12.51 -3.44 10.59
N LEU A 320 -11.32 -3.61 11.18
CA LEU A 320 -11.12 -4.59 12.27
C LEU A 320 -12.07 -4.35 13.46
N THR A 321 -12.06 -3.13 14.00
CA THR A 321 -12.84 -2.74 15.19
C THR A 321 -13.44 -1.34 15.07
N THR A 322 -13.25 -0.67 13.95
CA THR A 322 -13.75 0.68 13.66
C THR A 322 -14.73 0.66 12.52
N SER A 323 -15.64 1.63 12.50
CA SER A 323 -16.52 1.88 11.36
C SER A 323 -15.71 2.32 10.13
N ASN A 324 -16.33 2.14 8.97
CA ASN A 324 -15.81 2.58 7.67
C ASN A 324 -17.00 3.16 6.88
N PRO A 325 -16.78 4.04 5.89
CA PRO A 325 -17.86 4.51 5.04
C PRO A 325 -18.66 3.35 4.44
N GLN A 326 -19.98 3.49 4.45
CA GLN A 326 -20.85 2.44 3.91
C GLN A 326 -20.59 2.22 2.41
N SER A 327 -20.68 1.00 1.96
CA SER A 327 -20.46 0.60 0.55
C SER A 327 -21.29 1.43 -0.45
N GLN A 328 -22.49 1.86 -0.07
CA GLN A 328 -23.33 2.72 -0.91
C GLN A 328 -22.77 4.14 -1.08
N LYS A 329 -22.17 4.70 -0.03
CA LYS A 329 -21.50 6.01 -0.10
C LYS A 329 -20.31 5.98 -1.03
N ASP A 330 -19.49 4.91 -0.91
CA ASP A 330 -18.32 4.73 -1.78
C ASP A 330 -18.72 4.58 -3.26
N ARG A 331 -19.79 3.82 -3.56
CA ARG A 331 -20.30 3.68 -4.93
C ARG A 331 -20.80 5.02 -5.48
N ALA A 332 -21.57 5.78 -4.68
CA ALA A 332 -22.05 7.10 -5.08
C ALA A 332 -20.90 8.09 -5.31
N LEU A 333 -19.85 8.04 -4.50
CA LEU A 333 -18.63 8.84 -4.69
C LEU A 333 -17.93 8.46 -6.01
N PHE A 334 -17.73 7.17 -6.27
CA PHE A 334 -17.10 6.68 -7.50
C PHE A 334 -17.87 7.07 -8.75
N GLU A 335 -19.21 6.95 -8.73
CA GLU A 335 -20.06 7.38 -9.85
C GLU A 335 -19.90 8.88 -10.13
N ARG A 336 -19.92 9.72 -9.09
CA ARG A 336 -19.74 11.19 -9.22
C ARG A 336 -18.36 11.56 -9.74
N LEU A 337 -17.32 10.80 -9.41
CA LEU A 337 -15.94 11.04 -9.83
C LEU A 337 -15.57 10.37 -11.16
N GLY A 338 -16.43 9.50 -11.71
CA GLY A 338 -16.11 8.69 -12.88
C GLY A 338 -14.99 7.67 -12.61
N ILE A 339 -14.82 7.26 -11.36
CA ILE A 339 -13.85 6.24 -10.94
C ILE A 339 -14.51 4.87 -11.03
N ARG A 340 -13.77 3.88 -11.53
CA ARG A 340 -14.20 2.47 -11.56
C ARG A 340 -13.43 1.63 -10.55
N SER A 341 -14.03 0.53 -10.10
CA SER A 341 -13.27 -0.50 -9.40
C SER A 341 -12.32 -1.20 -10.38
N SER A 342 -11.10 -1.48 -9.94
CA SER A 342 -10.13 -2.28 -10.70
C SER A 342 -10.18 -3.72 -10.27
N ASP A 343 -10.05 -4.65 -11.23
CA ASP A 343 -9.80 -6.06 -10.95
C ASP A 343 -8.35 -6.26 -10.51
N ALA A 344 -8.08 -7.29 -9.70
CA ALA A 344 -6.75 -7.58 -9.18
C ALA A 344 -5.70 -7.72 -10.30
N ASP A 345 -6.04 -8.40 -11.38
CA ASP A 345 -5.14 -8.65 -12.52
C ASP A 345 -4.73 -7.37 -13.27
N ALA A 346 -5.58 -6.33 -13.27
CA ALA A 346 -5.28 -5.06 -13.93
C ALA A 346 -4.23 -4.22 -13.18
N MET A 347 -4.03 -4.48 -11.89
CA MET A 347 -3.06 -3.76 -11.05
C MET A 347 -1.64 -4.30 -11.20
N THR A 348 -1.50 -5.59 -11.51
CA THR A 348 -0.20 -6.27 -11.67
C THR A 348 0.35 -6.23 -13.09
N ALA A 349 -0.49 -6.04 -14.10
CA ALA A 349 -0.09 -6.04 -15.51
C ALA A 349 0.75 -4.82 -15.93
N ASN A 350 0.80 -3.75 -15.11
CA ASN A 350 1.55 -2.52 -15.38
C ASN A 350 2.72 -2.29 -14.38
N ALA A 351 3.04 -3.25 -13.52
CA ALA A 351 4.09 -3.14 -12.50
C ALA A 351 5.48 -3.54 -13.00
#